data_79ffcd6e86f41e8f125e18a36c5eeaeb
#
_entry.id   79ffcd6e86f41e8f125e18a36c5eeaeb
#
_cell.length_a   1.000
_cell.length_b   1.000
_cell.length_c   1.000
_cell.angle_alpha   90.00
_cell.angle_beta   90.00
_cell.angle_gamma   90.00
#
_symmetry.space_group_name_H-M   'P 1'
#
loop_
_entity.id
_entity.type
_entity.pdbx_description
1 polymer ?
#
loop_
_entity_poly.entity_id
_entity_poly.type
_entity_poly.pdbx_seq_one_letter_code
_entity_poly.pdbx_strand_id
1 'polypeptide(L)'
;VSKVTWKSEPDPHDYPAAASYLSLIATTDQINDLIEQLKAAPLSHYKAKDMLRASGLRLLPQDNPHVAADVTKVKNNKALSPVLLIRGDLAHGITLQIADGYHRVCASYHLDENTDIPCRITNHPHNAAR
;
A
#
# COMPACT_ATOMS: atom_id res chain seq x y z
N VAL A 1 6.46 -8.18 21.92
CA VAL A 1 6.43 -7.87 20.51
C VAL A 1 5.21 -6.98 20.23
N SER A 2 5.45 -5.81 19.63
CA SER A 2 4.38 -4.88 19.32
C SER A 2 3.55 -5.41 18.15
N LYS A 3 2.25 -5.37 18.29
CA LYS A 3 1.31 -5.76 17.24
C LYS A 3 0.81 -4.50 16.53
N VAL A 4 0.81 -4.55 15.21
CA VAL A 4 0.30 -3.42 14.41
C VAL A 4 -1.22 -3.36 14.53
N THR A 5 -1.74 -2.18 14.80
CA THR A 5 -3.17 -1.91 14.75
C THR A 5 -3.45 -0.98 13.59
N TRP A 6 -4.65 -1.07 13.01
CA TRP A 6 -5.00 -0.39 11.78
C TRP A 6 -6.27 0.43 11.92
N LYS A 7 -6.29 1.58 11.26
CA LYS A 7 -7.51 2.36 11.10
C LYS A 7 -8.50 1.58 10.22
N SER A 8 -9.78 1.91 10.33
CA SER A 8 -10.83 1.23 9.56
C SER A 8 -10.85 1.61 8.09
N GLU A 9 -10.20 2.71 7.73
CA GLU A 9 -10.13 3.17 6.34
C GLU A 9 -8.88 4.03 6.14
N PRO A 10 -8.42 4.21 4.88
CA PRO A 10 -7.28 5.08 4.59
C PRO A 10 -7.54 6.51 5.06
N ASP A 11 -6.47 7.22 5.42
CA ASP A 11 -6.59 8.64 5.73
C ASP A 11 -6.93 9.43 4.46
N PRO A 12 -7.69 10.53 4.58
CA PRO A 12 -8.06 11.33 3.39
C PRO A 12 -6.86 11.77 2.55
N HIS A 13 -5.73 12.11 3.19
CA HIS A 13 -4.53 12.55 2.47
C HIS A 13 -3.77 11.42 1.76
N ASP A 14 -4.10 10.16 2.03
CA ASP A 14 -3.46 9.03 1.37
C ASP A 14 -3.81 8.99 -0.13
N TYR A 15 -5.03 9.41 -0.49
CA TYR A 15 -5.45 9.41 -1.90
C TYR A 15 -4.69 10.43 -2.75
N PRO A 16 -4.53 11.69 -2.33
CA PRO A 16 -3.65 12.62 -3.06
C PRO A 16 -2.20 12.15 -3.15
N ALA A 17 -1.69 11.51 -2.10
CA ALA A 17 -0.34 10.94 -2.11
C ALA A 17 -0.21 9.84 -3.17
N ALA A 18 -1.20 8.95 -3.24
CA ALA A 18 -1.25 7.91 -4.26
C ALA A 18 -1.32 8.51 -5.66
N ALA A 19 -2.17 9.52 -5.86
CA ALA A 19 -2.29 10.22 -7.14
C ALA A 19 -0.98 10.85 -7.57
N SER A 20 -0.25 11.46 -6.64
CA SER A 20 1.06 12.06 -6.90
C SER A 20 2.07 11.04 -7.40
N TYR A 21 2.16 9.89 -6.72
CA TYR A 21 3.02 8.79 -7.17
C TYR A 21 2.60 8.30 -8.56
N LEU A 22 1.31 8.04 -8.75
CA LEU A 22 0.80 7.50 -10.00
C LEU A 22 0.99 8.45 -11.18
N SER A 23 1.12 9.76 -10.94
CA SER A 23 1.36 10.73 -12.01
C SER A 23 2.65 10.48 -12.79
N LEU A 24 3.57 9.71 -12.20
CA LEU A 24 4.81 9.32 -12.86
C LEU A 24 4.62 8.14 -13.84
N ILE A 25 3.52 7.40 -13.73
CA ILE A 25 3.32 6.15 -14.48
C ILE A 25 1.94 6.02 -15.12
N ALA A 26 1.08 7.03 -14.99
CA ALA A 26 -0.28 6.98 -15.53
C ALA A 26 -0.73 8.39 -15.96
N THR A 27 -1.73 8.43 -16.85
CA THR A 27 -2.34 9.68 -17.28
C THR A 27 -3.30 10.22 -16.22
N THR A 28 -3.64 11.51 -16.33
CA THR A 28 -4.60 12.14 -15.40
C THR A 28 -5.94 11.40 -15.38
N ASP A 29 -6.46 11.02 -16.54
CA ASP A 29 -7.74 10.30 -16.61
C ASP A 29 -7.65 8.92 -15.96
N GLN A 30 -6.55 8.21 -16.19
CA GLN A 30 -6.32 6.92 -15.53
C GLN A 30 -6.23 7.08 -14.01
N ILE A 31 -5.53 8.11 -13.52
CA ILE A 31 -5.38 8.37 -12.10
C ILE A 31 -6.73 8.64 -11.46
N ASN A 32 -7.52 9.52 -12.06
CA ASN A 32 -8.84 9.86 -11.52
C ASN A 32 -9.72 8.61 -11.40
N ASP A 33 -9.71 7.76 -12.42
CA ASP A 33 -10.45 6.52 -12.41
C ASP A 33 -9.95 5.54 -11.34
N LEU A 34 -8.63 5.37 -11.23
CA LEU A 34 -8.03 4.51 -10.22
C LEU A 34 -8.36 4.97 -8.80
N ILE A 35 -8.28 6.28 -8.53
CA ILE A 35 -8.59 6.82 -7.21
C ILE A 35 -10.06 6.57 -6.85
N GLU A 36 -10.98 6.78 -7.79
CA GLU A 36 -12.41 6.49 -7.57
C GLU A 36 -12.62 5.00 -7.26
N GLN A 37 -11.96 4.12 -8.00
CA GLN A 37 -12.05 2.68 -7.76
C GLN A 37 -11.48 2.31 -6.38
N LEU A 38 -10.36 2.90 -5.98
CA LEU A 38 -9.78 2.66 -4.66
C LEU A 38 -10.72 3.08 -3.54
N LYS A 39 -11.36 4.25 -3.68
CA LYS A 39 -12.34 4.74 -2.70
C LYS A 39 -13.55 3.82 -2.57
N ALA A 40 -13.94 3.18 -3.67
CA ALA A 40 -15.10 2.27 -3.71
C ALA A 40 -14.75 0.83 -3.31
N ALA A 41 -13.48 0.45 -3.32
CA ALA A 41 -13.06 -0.92 -3.05
C ALA A 41 -13.26 -1.28 -1.57
N PRO A 42 -13.67 -2.52 -1.25
CA PRO A 42 -13.68 -2.98 0.13
C PRO A 42 -12.24 -3.17 0.65
N LEU A 43 -12.08 -3.22 1.96
CA LEU A 43 -10.80 -3.60 2.54
C LEU A 43 -10.51 -5.06 2.28
N SER A 44 -9.29 -5.34 1.85
CA SER A 44 -8.73 -6.69 1.74
C SER A 44 -7.48 -6.75 2.61
N HIS A 45 -6.97 -7.95 2.85
CA HIS A 45 -5.80 -8.15 3.71
C HIS A 45 -4.79 -9.04 3.02
N TYR A 46 -3.53 -8.61 3.03
CA TYR A 46 -2.40 -9.39 2.50
C TYR A 46 -1.23 -9.27 3.46
N LYS A 47 -0.36 -10.28 3.46
CA LYS A 47 0.81 -10.27 4.31
C LYS A 47 1.87 -9.29 3.81
N ALA A 48 2.56 -8.65 4.75
CA ALA A 48 3.64 -7.71 4.42
C ALA A 48 4.64 -8.31 3.45
N LYS A 49 5.09 -9.54 3.70
CA LYS A 49 6.06 -10.22 2.83
C LYS A 49 5.54 -10.42 1.41
N ASP A 50 4.25 -10.70 1.26
CA ASP A 50 3.67 -10.93 -0.07
C ASP A 50 3.51 -9.61 -0.83
N MET A 51 3.15 -8.52 -0.15
CA MET A 51 3.10 -7.20 -0.78
C MET A 51 4.47 -6.78 -1.31
N LEU A 52 5.52 -6.97 -0.51
CA LEU A 52 6.88 -6.62 -0.96
C LEU A 52 7.31 -7.48 -2.15
N ARG A 53 7.09 -8.80 -2.06
CA ARG A 53 7.47 -9.71 -3.14
C ARG A 53 6.73 -9.38 -4.43
N ALA A 54 5.42 -9.15 -4.36
CA ALA A 54 4.60 -8.84 -5.54
C ALA A 54 4.98 -7.49 -6.16
N SER A 55 5.43 -6.53 -5.36
CA SER A 55 5.83 -5.21 -5.84
C SER A 55 7.22 -5.20 -6.46
N GLY A 56 8.06 -6.18 -6.13
CA GLY A 56 9.46 -6.18 -6.54
C GLY A 56 10.31 -5.12 -5.85
N LEU A 57 9.76 -4.42 -4.87
CA LEU A 57 10.49 -3.40 -4.12
C LEU A 57 11.30 -4.06 -3.01
N ARG A 58 12.46 -3.45 -2.73
CA ARG A 58 13.30 -3.93 -1.64
C ARG A 58 12.71 -3.54 -0.28
N LEU A 59 13.04 -4.33 0.74
CA LEU A 59 12.76 -3.98 2.12
C LEU A 59 13.65 -2.82 2.54
N LEU A 60 13.06 -1.69 2.87
CA LEU A 60 13.81 -0.56 3.44
C LEU A 60 14.27 -0.89 4.85
N PRO A 61 15.48 -0.43 5.25
CA PRO A 61 16.01 -0.77 6.57
C PRO A 61 15.24 -0.08 7.70
N GLN A 62 15.38 -0.61 8.91
CA GLN A 62 14.69 -0.09 10.09
C GLN A 62 15.09 1.35 10.44
N ASP A 63 16.28 1.79 10.05
CA ASP A 63 16.76 3.15 10.30
C ASP A 63 16.34 4.15 9.23
N ASN A 64 15.63 3.70 8.18
CA ASN A 64 14.98 4.65 7.27
C ASN A 64 14.03 5.53 8.10
N PRO A 65 14.11 6.86 7.99
CA PRO A 65 13.34 7.76 8.87
C PRO A 65 11.85 7.51 8.85
N HIS A 66 11.28 7.22 7.69
CA HIS A 66 9.83 6.97 7.57
C HIS A 66 9.44 5.61 8.13
N VAL A 67 10.27 4.59 7.91
CA VAL A 67 10.06 3.25 8.50
C VAL A 67 10.15 3.34 10.01
N ALA A 68 11.19 4.02 10.52
CA ALA A 68 11.38 4.21 11.96
C ALA A 68 10.21 4.96 12.60
N ALA A 69 9.68 5.98 11.91
CA ALA A 69 8.53 6.74 12.39
C ALA A 69 7.28 5.85 12.53
N ASP A 70 7.05 4.99 11.55
CA ASP A 70 5.90 4.08 11.58
C ASP A 70 6.07 3.02 12.69
N VAL A 71 7.27 2.47 12.86
CA VAL A 71 7.56 1.54 13.96
C VAL A 71 7.30 2.21 15.31
N THR A 72 7.72 3.47 15.46
CA THR A 72 7.48 4.25 16.69
C THR A 72 5.98 4.43 16.95
N LYS A 73 5.19 4.72 15.92
CA LYS A 73 3.73 4.81 16.04
C LYS A 73 3.16 3.50 16.60
N VAL A 74 3.58 2.38 16.06
CA VAL A 74 3.09 1.06 16.52
C VAL A 74 3.46 0.83 17.97
N LYS A 75 4.69 1.14 18.37
CA LYS A 75 5.14 1.00 19.76
C LYS A 75 4.36 1.89 20.73
N ASN A 76 3.85 3.00 20.24
CA ASN A 76 3.02 3.94 21.00
C ASN A 76 1.52 3.65 20.86
N ASN A 77 1.15 2.47 20.38
CA ASN A 77 -0.23 2.03 20.21
C ASN A 77 -1.06 2.92 19.28
N LYS A 78 -0.41 3.58 18.33
CA LYS A 78 -1.09 4.38 17.30
C LYS A 78 -1.39 3.50 16.10
N ALA A 79 -2.62 3.61 15.59
CA ALA A 79 -3.03 2.86 14.41
C ALA A 79 -2.43 3.44 13.14
N LEU A 80 -2.05 2.55 12.22
CA LEU A 80 -1.61 2.92 10.88
C LEU A 80 -2.80 2.91 9.93
N SER A 81 -2.73 3.70 8.86
CA SER A 81 -3.79 3.69 7.85
C SER A 81 -3.58 2.54 6.86
N PRO A 82 -4.67 1.91 6.37
CA PRO A 82 -4.57 0.91 5.31
C PRO A 82 -3.83 1.45 4.09
N VAL A 83 -3.18 0.56 3.34
CA VAL A 83 -2.40 0.97 2.16
C VAL A 83 -3.25 0.93 0.91
N LEU A 84 -2.77 1.61 -0.15
CA LEU A 84 -3.45 1.69 -1.44
C LEU A 84 -2.61 0.96 -2.49
N LEU A 85 -3.22 -0.01 -3.15
CA LEU A 85 -2.54 -0.90 -4.09
C LEU A 85 -3.23 -0.91 -5.46
N ILE A 86 -2.42 -1.00 -6.50
CA ILE A 86 -2.90 -1.29 -7.85
C ILE A 86 -2.39 -2.68 -8.21
N ARG A 87 -3.31 -3.61 -8.44
CA ARG A 87 -2.96 -4.98 -8.81
C ARG A 87 -2.11 -4.99 -10.07
N GLY A 88 -1.06 -5.79 -10.09
CA GLY A 88 -0.26 -6.00 -11.28
C GLY A 88 -0.99 -6.85 -12.33
N ASP A 89 -0.27 -7.21 -13.38
CA ASP A 89 -0.79 -8.07 -14.44
C ASP A 89 0.28 -9.11 -14.76
N LEU A 90 0.06 -10.32 -14.24
CA LEU A 90 1.04 -11.40 -14.38
C LEU A 90 1.31 -11.74 -15.85
N ALA A 91 0.26 -11.73 -16.67
CA ALA A 91 0.37 -12.07 -18.09
C ALA A 91 1.26 -11.08 -18.86
N HIS A 92 1.34 -9.83 -18.41
CA HIS A 92 2.11 -8.76 -19.07
C HIS A 92 3.36 -8.37 -18.27
N GLY A 93 3.72 -9.13 -17.24
CA GLY A 93 4.91 -8.85 -16.45
C GLY A 93 4.84 -7.56 -15.63
N ILE A 94 3.64 -7.09 -15.31
CA ILE A 94 3.45 -5.85 -14.56
C ILE A 94 3.34 -6.20 -13.07
N THR A 95 4.20 -5.57 -12.25
CA THR A 95 4.23 -5.80 -10.80
C THR A 95 3.11 -5.06 -10.08
N LEU A 96 2.82 -5.51 -8.85
CA LEU A 96 1.97 -4.76 -7.93
C LEU A 96 2.54 -3.36 -7.71
N GLN A 97 1.67 -2.33 -7.74
CA GLN A 97 2.05 -0.98 -7.37
C GLN A 97 1.57 -0.68 -5.96
N ILE A 98 2.48 -0.31 -5.08
CA ILE A 98 2.12 0.25 -3.78
C ILE A 98 1.96 1.75 -4.02
N ALA A 99 0.73 2.18 -4.33
CA ALA A 99 0.46 3.56 -4.67
C ALA A 99 0.62 4.49 -3.47
N ASP A 100 0.34 3.98 -2.27
CA ASP A 100 0.59 4.67 -1.02
C ASP A 100 0.79 3.66 0.10
N GLY A 101 1.82 3.86 0.93
CA GLY A 101 2.06 3.04 2.10
C GLY A 101 3.29 2.15 2.06
N TYR A 102 4.22 2.38 1.15
CA TYR A 102 5.45 1.57 1.06
C TYR A 102 6.20 1.49 2.41
N HIS A 103 6.36 2.62 3.10
CA HIS A 103 7.05 2.65 4.40
C HIS A 103 6.26 1.88 5.47
N ARG A 104 4.93 1.94 5.44
CA ARG A 104 4.08 1.17 6.36
C ARG A 104 4.22 -0.33 6.15
N VAL A 105 4.33 -0.76 4.89
CA VAL A 105 4.58 -2.17 4.56
C VAL A 105 5.94 -2.61 5.10
N CYS A 106 6.98 -1.81 4.90
CA CYS A 106 8.32 -2.12 5.40
C CYS A 106 8.35 -2.17 6.93
N ALA A 107 7.73 -1.20 7.60
CA ALA A 107 7.65 -1.18 9.06
C ALA A 107 6.93 -2.42 9.60
N SER A 108 5.81 -2.78 8.99
CA SER A 108 5.04 -3.97 9.34
C SER A 108 5.88 -5.24 9.17
N TYR A 109 6.62 -5.34 8.07
CA TYR A 109 7.51 -6.47 7.80
C TYR A 109 8.57 -6.63 8.91
N HIS A 110 9.20 -5.54 9.32
CA HIS A 110 10.23 -5.58 10.37
C HIS A 110 9.67 -6.03 11.72
N LEU A 111 8.42 -5.69 12.01
CA LEU A 111 7.76 -6.13 13.24
C LEU A 111 7.36 -7.60 13.17
N ASP A 112 6.80 -8.02 12.03
CA ASP A 112 6.46 -9.40 11.71
C ASP A 112 6.17 -9.47 10.22
N GLU A 113 6.95 -10.25 9.47
CA GLU A 113 6.78 -10.38 8.02
C GLU A 113 5.41 -10.95 7.62
N ASN A 114 4.75 -11.65 8.54
CA ASN A 114 3.41 -12.20 8.34
C ASN A 114 2.29 -11.25 8.78
N THR A 115 2.60 -10.00 9.13
CA THR A 115 1.58 -9.02 9.47
C THR A 115 0.56 -8.91 8.36
N ASP A 116 -0.73 -9.11 8.69
CA ASP A 116 -1.82 -8.87 7.76
C ASP A 116 -2.05 -7.37 7.63
N ILE A 117 -1.85 -6.85 6.43
CA ILE A 117 -1.98 -5.41 6.15
C ILE A 117 -3.30 -5.17 5.42
N PRO A 118 -4.21 -4.36 5.99
CA PRO A 118 -5.43 -3.99 5.28
C PRO A 118 -5.09 -3.03 4.13
N CYS A 119 -5.78 -3.21 3.03
CA CYS A 119 -5.57 -2.38 1.85
C CYS A 119 -6.87 -2.18 1.08
N ARG A 120 -6.89 -1.14 0.28
CA ARG A 120 -7.82 -1.04 -0.84
C ARG A 120 -7.02 -1.32 -2.10
N ILE A 121 -7.51 -2.22 -2.91
CA ILE A 121 -6.82 -2.66 -4.12
C ILE A 121 -7.77 -2.59 -5.31
N THR A 122 -7.28 -2.08 -6.42
CA THR A 122 -8.01 -2.08 -7.68
C THR A 122 -7.13 -2.65 -8.79
N ASN A 123 -7.74 -2.97 -9.92
CA ASN A 123 -7.03 -3.61 -11.02
C ASN A 123 -6.21 -2.60 -11.82
N HIS A 124 -5.11 -3.08 -12.40
CA HIS A 124 -4.36 -2.33 -13.41
C HIS A 124 -5.32 -1.85 -14.50
N PRO A 125 -5.16 -0.61 -15.02
CA PRO A 125 -6.06 -0.08 -16.04
C PRO A 125 -6.24 -1.00 -17.25
N HIS A 126 -5.22 -1.75 -17.60
CA HIS A 126 -5.27 -2.74 -18.69
C HIS A 126 -6.32 -3.83 -18.43
N ASN A 127 -6.61 -4.15 -17.17
CA ASN A 127 -7.56 -5.18 -16.76
C ASN A 127 -8.89 -4.59 -16.27
N ALA A 128 -9.04 -3.29 -16.24
CA ALA A 128 -10.19 -2.63 -15.61
C ALA A 128 -11.53 -2.94 -16.30
N ALA A 129 -11.51 -3.26 -17.59
CA ALA A 129 -12.71 -3.54 -18.38
C ALA A 129 -13.21 -4.99 -18.29
N ARG A 130 -12.55 -5.84 -17.54
CA ARG A 130 -12.90 -7.26 -17.43
C ARG A 130 -13.89 -7.55 -16.32
#